data_20f052233d3c591230496190ee9e93c2
#
_entry.id   20f052233d3c591230496190ee9e93c2
#
_cell.length_a   1.000
_cell.length_b   1.000
_cell.length_c   1.000
_cell.angle_alpha   90.00
_cell.angle_beta   90.00
_cell.angle_gamma   90.00
#
_symmetry.space_group_name_H-M   'P 1'
#
loop_
_entity.id
_entity.type
_entity.pdbx_description
1 polymer ?
#
loop_
_entity_poly.entity_id
_entity_poly.type
_entity_poly.pdbx_seq_one_letter_code
_entity_poly.pdbx_strand_id
1 'polypeptide(L)'
;GVVAPRTSYSYEFPYMADQAGGFNINVQMKAIINGEEFTFTDVLKLSVSDPAIATKVLIDGTHYNDYVNGYYSGNMTNFINMGTADNIQVKIAQPGETITAETLSDVSLFVISAPLKYTSDYTGEAKVSVFENEFVNLVRDYVQEGGTVIVCGLADYQDANSGPPHTTYEQVNKLLEAIGATMRVNDDELIDQDDNGG
;
A
#
# COMPACT_ATOMS: atom_id res chain seq x y z
N GLY A 1 -0.20 -31.91 21.09
CA GLY A 1 0.22 -32.69 19.92
C GLY A 1 1.72 -32.99 19.96
N VAL A 2 2.17 -33.98 19.20
CA VAL A 2 3.60 -34.29 19.03
C VAL A 2 4.04 -33.71 17.69
N VAL A 3 5.12 -32.90 17.73
CA VAL A 3 5.71 -32.32 16.51
C VAL A 3 6.95 -33.12 16.14
N ALA A 4 7.00 -33.63 14.93
CA ALA A 4 8.15 -34.38 14.44
C ALA A 4 9.36 -33.44 14.20
N PRO A 5 10.61 -33.94 14.30
CA PRO A 5 11.79 -33.13 14.03
C PRO A 5 11.75 -32.52 12.62
N ARG A 6 12.17 -31.25 12.50
CA ARG A 6 12.17 -30.48 11.24
C ARG A 6 10.80 -30.28 10.59
N THR A 7 9.72 -30.35 11.35
CA THR A 7 8.37 -29.99 10.91
C THR A 7 7.89 -28.78 11.67
N SER A 8 6.90 -28.07 11.12
CA SER A 8 6.19 -26.99 11.79
C SER A 8 4.75 -27.42 12.09
N TYR A 9 4.19 -26.85 13.13
CA TYR A 9 2.79 -27.01 13.48
C TYR A 9 2.16 -25.61 13.60
N SER A 10 1.06 -25.38 12.90
CA SER A 10 0.29 -24.14 12.97
C SER A 10 -1.01 -24.40 13.71
N TYR A 11 -1.36 -23.49 14.58
CA TYR A 11 -2.64 -23.49 15.27
C TYR A 11 -3.34 -22.16 15.06
N GLU A 12 -4.56 -22.21 14.55
CA GLU A 12 -5.41 -21.05 14.31
C GLU A 12 -6.52 -21.03 15.35
N PHE A 13 -6.76 -19.86 15.95
CA PHE A 13 -7.89 -19.65 16.83
C PHE A 13 -8.62 -18.36 16.42
N PRO A 14 -9.95 -18.40 16.30
CA PRO A 14 -10.72 -17.20 15.99
C PRO A 14 -10.69 -16.24 17.17
N TYR A 15 -10.49 -14.98 16.90
CA TYR A 15 -10.62 -13.89 17.87
C TYR A 15 -11.59 -12.85 17.32
N MET A 16 -12.53 -12.41 18.16
CA MET A 16 -13.44 -11.31 17.84
C MET A 16 -13.13 -10.16 18.76
N ALA A 17 -12.66 -9.05 18.19
CA ALA A 17 -12.44 -7.84 18.94
C ALA A 17 -13.77 -7.13 19.21
N ASP A 18 -13.99 -6.69 20.42
CA ASP A 18 -15.18 -5.96 20.87
C ASP A 18 -14.89 -4.47 21.14
N GLN A 19 -13.64 -4.07 21.05
CA GLN A 19 -13.18 -2.69 21.26
C GLN A 19 -12.10 -2.31 20.25
N ALA A 20 -12.11 -1.05 19.82
CA ALA A 20 -11.02 -0.47 19.04
C ALA A 20 -9.83 -0.14 19.95
N GLY A 21 -8.63 -0.21 19.40
CA GLY A 21 -7.39 0.13 20.09
C GLY A 21 -6.24 -0.82 19.79
N GLY A 22 -5.09 -0.54 20.40
CA GLY A 22 -3.91 -1.40 20.34
C GLY A 22 -3.90 -2.40 21.48
N PHE A 23 -3.72 -3.67 21.17
CA PHE A 23 -3.70 -4.75 22.14
C PHE A 23 -2.41 -5.55 22.03
N ASN A 24 -1.88 -5.97 23.19
CA ASN A 24 -0.80 -6.94 23.24
C ASN A 24 -1.38 -8.29 23.70
N ILE A 25 -1.33 -9.28 22.81
CA ILE A 25 -1.73 -10.65 23.13
C ILE A 25 -0.48 -11.41 23.52
N ASN A 26 -0.38 -11.78 24.79
CA ASN A 26 0.72 -12.60 25.29
C ASN A 26 0.47 -14.06 24.89
N VAL A 27 1.34 -14.59 24.07
CA VAL A 27 1.31 -15.99 23.65
C VAL A 27 2.32 -16.77 24.50
N GLN A 28 1.87 -17.84 25.13
CA GLN A 28 2.72 -18.75 25.87
C GLN A 28 2.58 -20.16 25.30
N MET A 29 3.69 -20.75 24.93
CA MET A 29 3.78 -22.13 24.49
C MET A 29 4.59 -22.93 25.50
N LYS A 30 4.08 -24.05 25.92
CA LYS A 30 4.81 -25.05 26.72
C LYS A 30 5.09 -26.28 25.88
N ALA A 31 6.32 -26.70 25.88
CA ALA A 31 6.76 -27.90 25.19
C ALA A 31 7.61 -28.78 26.06
N ILE A 32 7.47 -30.11 25.88
CA ILE A 32 8.36 -31.10 26.50
C ILE A 32 9.36 -31.55 25.44
N ILE A 33 10.63 -31.28 25.68
CA ILE A 33 11.72 -31.64 24.82
C ILE A 33 12.68 -32.56 25.59
N ASN A 34 12.85 -33.77 25.14
CA ASN A 34 13.67 -34.80 25.81
C ASN A 34 13.29 -35.04 27.29
N GLY A 35 12.01 -34.89 27.61
CA GLY A 35 11.49 -35.09 28.97
C GLY A 35 11.55 -33.87 29.89
N GLU A 36 12.08 -32.75 29.43
CA GLU A 36 12.14 -31.49 30.14
C GLU A 36 11.09 -30.50 29.63
N GLU A 37 10.42 -29.76 30.52
CA GLU A 37 9.45 -28.72 30.15
C GLU A 37 10.15 -27.41 29.84
N PHE A 38 9.84 -26.86 28.66
CA PHE A 38 10.26 -25.53 28.20
C PHE A 38 9.04 -24.65 28.05
N THR A 39 9.18 -23.37 28.41
CA THR A 39 8.17 -22.34 28.21
C THR A 39 8.74 -21.29 27.26
N PHE A 40 8.03 -21.06 26.17
CA PHE A 40 8.32 -20.01 25.20
C PHE A 40 7.24 -18.95 25.30
N THR A 41 7.63 -17.68 25.30
CA THR A 41 6.70 -16.55 25.35
C THR A 41 6.94 -15.63 24.19
N ASP A 42 5.87 -15.11 23.62
CA ASP A 42 5.91 -14.09 22.57
C ASP A 42 4.77 -13.10 22.78
N VAL A 43 4.85 -11.93 22.16
CA VAL A 43 3.82 -10.90 22.23
C VAL A 43 3.35 -10.58 20.82
N LEU A 44 2.11 -10.96 20.54
CA LEU A 44 1.45 -10.59 19.31
C LEU A 44 0.81 -9.20 19.50
N LYS A 45 1.18 -8.24 18.69
CA LYS A 45 0.54 -6.93 18.65
C LYS A 45 -0.65 -6.97 17.71
N LEU A 46 -1.83 -6.65 18.23
CA LEU A 46 -3.07 -6.56 17.48
C LEU A 46 -3.58 -5.12 17.53
N SER A 47 -3.89 -4.55 16.39
CA SER A 47 -4.56 -3.26 16.29
C SER A 47 -5.97 -3.47 15.74
N VAL A 48 -6.95 -2.84 16.37
CA VAL A 48 -8.37 -2.92 16.00
C VAL A 48 -8.88 -1.51 15.78
N SER A 49 -9.39 -1.21 14.59
CA SER A 49 -10.03 0.06 14.27
C SER A 49 -11.55 -0.03 14.39
N ASP A 50 -12.20 1.05 14.81
CA ASP A 50 -13.64 1.20 14.74
C ASP A 50 -13.99 1.83 13.37
N PRO A 51 -14.64 1.09 12.46
CA PRO A 51 -14.95 1.62 11.14
C PRO A 51 -15.93 2.79 11.15
N ALA A 52 -16.70 2.97 12.23
CA ALA A 52 -17.67 4.06 12.34
C ALA A 52 -17.03 5.43 12.57
N ILE A 53 -15.83 5.46 13.18
CA ILE A 53 -15.12 6.69 13.54
C ILE A 53 -13.68 6.72 12.98
N ALA A 54 -13.29 5.71 12.24
CA ALA A 54 -11.96 5.62 11.66
C ALA A 54 -11.77 6.68 10.57
N THR A 55 -10.62 7.35 10.58
CA THR A 55 -10.16 8.13 9.43
C THR A 55 -9.86 7.18 8.29
N LYS A 56 -10.47 7.40 7.12
CA LYS A 56 -10.33 6.49 5.98
C LYS A 56 -9.25 6.97 5.03
N VAL A 57 -8.33 6.08 4.75
CA VAL A 57 -7.27 6.25 3.74
C VAL A 57 -7.50 5.24 2.63
N LEU A 58 -7.58 5.70 1.41
CA LEU A 58 -7.61 4.85 0.23
C LEU A 58 -6.29 4.97 -0.52
N ILE A 59 -5.71 3.84 -0.91
CA ILE A 59 -4.53 3.77 -1.77
C ILE A 59 -4.97 3.23 -3.13
N ASP A 60 -4.58 3.90 -4.19
CA ASP A 60 -4.85 3.42 -5.55
C ASP A 60 -3.98 2.19 -5.87
N GLY A 61 -4.60 1.05 -6.05
CA GLY A 61 -4.01 -0.17 -6.58
C GLY A 61 -4.67 -0.61 -7.88
N THR A 62 -5.58 0.21 -8.43
CA THR A 62 -6.23 -0.08 -9.73
C THR A 62 -5.27 0.15 -10.89
N HIS A 63 -4.29 1.02 -10.73
CA HIS A 63 -3.16 1.21 -11.63
C HIS A 63 -1.96 0.42 -11.11
N TYR A 64 -1.30 -0.31 -12.02
CA TYR A 64 -0.19 -1.18 -11.63
C TYR A 64 1.00 -0.36 -11.10
N ASN A 65 1.44 -0.70 -9.90
CA ASN A 65 2.59 -0.08 -9.25
C ASN A 65 3.33 -1.11 -8.39
N ASP A 66 4.66 -1.16 -8.50
CA ASP A 66 5.49 -2.13 -7.78
C ASP A 66 5.40 -2.02 -6.25
N TYR A 67 5.16 -0.82 -5.73
CA TYR A 67 5.11 -0.58 -4.29
C TYR A 67 3.74 -0.86 -3.68
N VAL A 68 2.67 -0.84 -4.48
CA VAL A 68 1.30 -1.05 -4.01
C VAL A 68 0.85 -2.50 -4.23
N ASN A 69 1.04 -3.03 -5.43
CA ASN A 69 0.54 -4.33 -5.83
C ASN A 69 1.52 -5.18 -6.66
N GLY A 70 2.77 -4.73 -6.80
CA GLY A 70 3.84 -5.44 -7.50
C GLY A 70 4.89 -6.03 -6.55
N TYR A 71 6.13 -6.04 -7.01
CA TYR A 71 7.25 -6.72 -6.35
C TYR A 71 7.52 -6.25 -4.91
N TYR A 72 7.38 -4.95 -4.64
CA TYR A 72 7.64 -4.35 -3.33
C TYR A 72 6.38 -4.16 -2.47
N SER A 73 5.25 -4.74 -2.86
CA SER A 73 3.96 -4.54 -2.17
C SER A 73 3.95 -4.95 -0.69
N GLY A 74 4.84 -5.86 -0.27
CA GLY A 74 5.01 -6.21 1.14
C GLY A 74 5.35 -5.02 2.06
N ASN A 75 5.92 -3.94 1.52
CA ASN A 75 6.24 -2.73 2.27
C ASN A 75 4.98 -1.97 2.73
N MET A 76 3.85 -2.14 2.02
CA MET A 76 2.57 -1.55 2.42
C MET A 76 2.03 -2.10 3.73
N THR A 77 2.41 -3.32 4.11
CA THR A 77 1.95 -3.96 5.36
C THR A 77 2.28 -3.11 6.58
N ASN A 78 3.47 -2.53 6.65
CA ASN A 78 3.86 -1.67 7.77
C ASN A 78 3.03 -0.39 7.81
N PHE A 79 2.78 0.23 6.67
CA PHE A 79 1.95 1.44 6.57
C PHE A 79 0.51 1.17 7.03
N ILE A 80 -0.08 0.07 6.57
CA ILE A 80 -1.43 -0.36 6.97
C ILE A 80 -1.50 -0.61 8.47
N ASN A 81 -0.52 -1.33 9.03
CA ASN A 81 -0.47 -1.65 10.45
C ASN A 81 -0.31 -0.40 11.33
N MET A 82 0.52 0.55 10.92
CA MET A 82 0.66 1.84 11.61
C MET A 82 -0.66 2.61 11.62
N GLY A 83 -1.33 2.69 10.49
CA GLY A 83 -2.64 3.34 10.40
C GLY A 83 -3.67 2.71 11.34
N THR A 84 -3.75 1.38 11.35
CA THR A 84 -4.70 0.67 12.22
C THR A 84 -4.46 0.94 13.70
N ALA A 85 -3.20 1.10 14.13
CA ALA A 85 -2.87 1.42 15.52
C ALA A 85 -3.43 2.79 15.97
N ASP A 86 -3.60 3.73 15.05
CA ASP A 86 -4.10 5.07 15.29
C ASP A 86 -5.58 5.25 14.91
N ASN A 87 -6.33 4.17 14.81
CA ASN A 87 -7.72 4.14 14.35
C ASN A 87 -7.89 4.75 12.93
N ILE A 88 -6.93 4.49 12.06
CA ILE A 88 -6.98 4.85 10.65
C ILE A 88 -7.23 3.57 9.85
N GLN A 89 -8.31 3.56 9.09
CA GLN A 89 -8.63 2.46 8.19
C GLN A 89 -7.92 2.69 6.85
N VAL A 90 -6.91 1.90 6.55
CA VAL A 90 -6.20 1.94 5.28
C VAL A 90 -6.70 0.82 4.38
N LYS A 91 -7.25 1.16 3.21
CA LYS A 91 -7.68 0.23 2.17
C LYS A 91 -6.85 0.45 0.90
N ILE A 92 -6.47 -0.63 0.22
CA ILE A 92 -5.94 -0.59 -1.13
C ILE A 92 -7.08 -0.97 -2.09
N ALA A 93 -7.41 -0.09 -3.02
CA ALA A 93 -8.29 -0.45 -4.15
C ALA A 93 -7.58 -1.47 -5.03
N GLN A 94 -8.20 -2.62 -5.24
CA GLN A 94 -7.57 -3.74 -5.93
C GLN A 94 -7.63 -3.60 -7.46
N PRO A 95 -6.75 -4.25 -8.22
CA PRO A 95 -6.85 -4.32 -9.67
C PRO A 95 -8.23 -4.83 -10.09
N GLY A 96 -8.88 -4.12 -11.03
CA GLY A 96 -10.23 -4.42 -11.50
C GLY A 96 -11.36 -3.81 -10.66
N GLU A 97 -11.09 -3.23 -9.49
CA GLU A 97 -12.05 -2.36 -8.81
C GLU A 97 -12.18 -1.02 -9.54
N THR A 98 -13.34 -0.38 -9.41
CA THR A 98 -13.56 0.97 -9.92
C THR A 98 -13.63 1.95 -8.76
N ILE A 99 -12.77 2.97 -8.76
CA ILE A 99 -12.85 4.08 -7.82
C ILE A 99 -13.83 5.10 -8.38
N THR A 100 -14.83 5.45 -7.58
CA THR A 100 -15.90 6.40 -7.97
C THR A 100 -15.97 7.57 -6.99
N ALA A 101 -16.72 8.61 -7.32
CA ALA A 101 -16.99 9.71 -6.39
C ALA A 101 -17.67 9.22 -5.10
N GLU A 102 -18.54 8.22 -5.18
CA GLU A 102 -19.15 7.59 -4.01
C GLU A 102 -18.09 6.88 -3.15
N THR A 103 -17.15 6.15 -3.77
CA THR A 103 -16.03 5.51 -3.07
C THR A 103 -15.18 6.55 -2.30
N LEU A 104 -14.96 7.73 -2.89
CA LEU A 104 -14.14 8.79 -2.30
C LEU A 104 -14.90 9.68 -1.32
N SER A 105 -16.23 9.61 -1.26
CA SER A 105 -17.06 10.53 -0.49
C SER A 105 -16.77 10.56 1.02
N ASP A 106 -16.28 9.47 1.58
CA ASP A 106 -15.92 9.33 2.99
C ASP A 106 -14.42 9.06 3.23
N VAL A 107 -13.61 9.19 2.17
CA VAL A 107 -12.15 9.07 2.24
C VAL A 107 -11.54 10.39 2.67
N SER A 108 -10.75 10.38 3.73
CA SER A 108 -10.05 11.55 4.24
C SER A 108 -8.72 11.80 3.53
N LEU A 109 -8.09 10.75 3.04
CA LEU A 109 -6.82 10.81 2.33
C LEU A 109 -6.81 9.79 1.20
N PHE A 110 -6.57 10.26 -0.02
CA PHE A 110 -6.38 9.41 -1.18
C PHE A 110 -4.90 9.40 -1.58
N VAL A 111 -4.28 8.23 -1.61
CA VAL A 111 -2.86 8.05 -1.97
C VAL A 111 -2.79 7.47 -3.38
N ILE A 112 -2.11 8.17 -4.26
CA ILE A 112 -1.96 7.82 -5.67
C ILE A 112 -0.47 7.67 -5.94
N SER A 113 -0.07 6.46 -6.31
CA SER A 113 1.29 6.18 -6.77
C SER A 113 1.33 6.21 -8.29
N ALA A 114 2.44 6.71 -8.84
CA ALA A 114 2.60 6.75 -10.28
C ALA A 114 2.52 5.34 -10.87
N PRO A 115 1.70 5.13 -11.89
CA PRO A 115 1.64 3.84 -12.54
C PRO A 115 2.96 3.56 -13.25
N LEU A 116 3.42 2.31 -13.17
CA LEU A 116 4.59 1.92 -13.94
C LEU A 116 4.32 2.04 -15.43
N LYS A 117 5.36 2.39 -16.16
CA LYS A 117 5.37 2.48 -17.62
C LYS A 117 4.99 1.17 -18.32
N TYR A 118 5.31 0.04 -17.69
CA TYR A 118 5.05 -1.27 -18.29
C TYR A 118 3.57 -1.59 -18.31
N THR A 119 3.07 -1.99 -19.49
CA THR A 119 1.69 -2.45 -19.66
C THR A 119 1.46 -3.90 -19.27
N SER A 120 2.51 -4.59 -18.82
CA SER A 120 2.44 -5.98 -18.36
C SER A 120 3.40 -6.23 -17.20
N ASP A 121 3.07 -7.20 -16.36
CA ASP A 121 3.96 -7.70 -15.32
C ASP A 121 4.97 -8.74 -15.85
N TYR A 122 5.73 -9.36 -14.91
CA TYR A 122 6.69 -10.41 -15.26
C TYR A 122 6.06 -11.66 -15.88
N THR A 123 4.76 -11.86 -15.70
CA THR A 123 4.03 -13.01 -16.30
C THR A 123 3.51 -12.68 -17.68
N GLY A 124 3.61 -11.44 -18.12
CA GLY A 124 3.06 -10.94 -19.38
C GLY A 124 1.57 -10.55 -19.29
N GLU A 125 0.98 -10.52 -18.09
CA GLU A 125 -0.40 -10.09 -17.91
C GLU A 125 -0.51 -8.57 -18.06
N ALA A 126 -1.47 -8.12 -18.86
CA ALA A 126 -1.74 -6.71 -19.09
C ALA A 126 -2.13 -6.00 -17.78
N LYS A 127 -1.53 -4.83 -17.54
CA LYS A 127 -1.78 -3.99 -16.37
C LYS A 127 -2.24 -2.60 -16.79
N VAL A 128 -3.03 -1.97 -15.94
CA VAL A 128 -3.42 -0.57 -16.13
C VAL A 128 -2.29 0.31 -15.65
N SER A 129 -1.60 0.94 -16.59
CA SER A 129 -0.40 1.75 -16.35
C SER A 129 -0.56 3.21 -16.81
N VAL A 130 -1.79 3.65 -17.06
CA VAL A 130 -2.12 5.00 -17.54
C VAL A 130 -3.26 5.57 -16.70
N PHE A 131 -3.13 6.82 -16.29
CA PHE A 131 -4.25 7.56 -15.71
C PHE A 131 -5.21 8.01 -16.82
N GLU A 132 -6.32 7.31 -16.96
CA GLU A 132 -7.36 7.70 -17.89
C GLU A 132 -7.99 9.05 -17.51
N ASN A 133 -8.59 9.73 -18.46
CA ASN A 133 -9.15 11.07 -18.23
C ASN A 133 -10.25 11.05 -17.17
N GLU A 134 -11.02 10.00 -17.11
CA GLU A 134 -12.08 9.78 -16.12
C GLU A 134 -11.51 9.74 -14.70
N PHE A 135 -10.41 9.01 -14.51
CA PHE A 135 -9.72 8.95 -13.23
C PHE A 135 -9.11 10.31 -12.84
N VAL A 136 -8.45 10.97 -13.79
CA VAL A 136 -7.87 12.31 -13.56
C VAL A 136 -8.95 13.33 -13.18
N ASN A 137 -10.10 13.32 -13.86
CA ASN A 137 -11.23 14.17 -13.52
C ASN A 137 -11.81 13.86 -12.15
N LEU A 138 -11.94 12.59 -11.80
CA LEU A 138 -12.40 12.14 -10.50
C LEU A 138 -11.52 12.69 -9.36
N VAL A 139 -10.19 12.59 -9.51
CA VAL A 139 -9.25 13.10 -8.51
C VAL A 139 -9.31 14.62 -8.41
N ARG A 140 -9.42 15.32 -9.55
CA ARG A 140 -9.63 16.77 -9.57
C ARG A 140 -10.86 17.17 -8.77
N ASP A 141 -11.98 16.53 -9.06
CA ASP A 141 -13.26 16.86 -8.44
C ASP A 141 -13.22 16.57 -6.91
N TYR A 142 -12.63 15.43 -6.52
CA TYR A 142 -12.38 15.11 -5.10
C TYR A 142 -11.55 16.19 -4.38
N VAL A 143 -10.47 16.67 -5.00
CA VAL A 143 -9.65 17.76 -4.42
C VAL A 143 -10.42 19.08 -4.37
N GLN A 144 -11.20 19.40 -5.40
CA GLN A 144 -12.03 20.63 -5.41
C GLN A 144 -13.14 20.62 -4.35
N GLU A 145 -13.62 19.45 -3.97
CA GLU A 145 -14.58 19.24 -2.87
C GLU A 145 -13.91 19.24 -1.48
N GLY A 146 -12.60 19.45 -1.41
CA GLY A 146 -11.85 19.55 -0.16
C GLY A 146 -11.13 18.25 0.25
N GLY A 147 -11.10 17.26 -0.60
CA GLY A 147 -10.35 16.01 -0.38
C GLY A 147 -8.85 16.25 -0.37
N THR A 148 -8.13 15.42 0.38
CA THR A 148 -6.67 15.46 0.46
C THR A 148 -6.06 14.32 -0.34
N VAL A 149 -5.04 14.65 -1.17
CA VAL A 149 -4.31 13.66 -1.95
C VAL A 149 -2.80 13.67 -1.65
N ILE A 150 -2.20 12.50 -1.64
CA ILE A 150 -0.75 12.32 -1.77
C ILE A 150 -0.51 11.74 -3.14
N VAL A 151 0.28 12.45 -3.96
CA VAL A 151 0.71 11.96 -5.27
C VAL A 151 2.19 11.61 -5.19
N CYS A 152 2.51 10.35 -5.41
CA CYS A 152 3.89 9.86 -5.42
C CYS A 152 4.39 9.82 -6.85
N GLY A 153 5.53 10.43 -7.09
CA GLY A 153 6.23 10.41 -8.38
C GLY A 153 7.42 9.46 -8.35
N LEU A 154 7.80 8.97 -9.50
CA LEU A 154 8.99 8.15 -9.71
C LEU A 154 9.59 8.55 -11.06
N ALA A 155 10.93 8.67 -11.12
CA ALA A 155 11.62 8.86 -12.37
C ALA A 155 11.66 7.57 -13.20
N ASP A 156 11.67 7.72 -14.51
CA ASP A 156 11.64 6.60 -15.46
C ASP A 156 13.05 6.07 -15.80
N TYR A 157 13.94 6.02 -14.85
CA TYR A 157 15.35 5.66 -15.06
C TYR A 157 15.58 4.30 -15.77
N GLN A 158 14.59 3.44 -15.78
CA GLN A 158 14.65 2.14 -16.48
C GLN A 158 14.19 2.22 -17.94
N ASP A 159 13.91 3.42 -18.43
CA ASP A 159 13.27 3.66 -19.72
C ASP A 159 14.17 3.55 -20.92
N ALA A 160 15.47 3.41 -20.74
CA ALA A 160 16.42 3.42 -21.86
C ALA A 160 16.14 2.40 -22.97
N ASN A 161 15.30 1.38 -22.72
CA ASN A 161 15.06 0.29 -23.66
C ASN A 161 13.60 0.07 -24.07
N SER A 162 12.67 0.86 -23.57
CA SER A 162 11.26 0.73 -23.90
C SER A 162 10.73 2.07 -24.35
N GLY A 163 10.52 2.22 -25.65
CA GLY A 163 9.99 3.44 -26.24
C GLY A 163 8.65 3.85 -25.59
N PRO A 164 8.23 5.12 -25.77
CA PRO A 164 6.99 5.63 -25.21
C PRO A 164 5.81 4.75 -25.64
N PRO A 165 4.65 4.68 -24.87
CA PRO A 165 3.80 5.84 -25.02
C PRO A 165 3.45 6.57 -23.73
N HIS A 166 3.74 6.05 -22.56
CA HIS A 166 3.25 6.68 -21.33
C HIS A 166 4.32 6.60 -20.25
N THR A 167 5.07 7.68 -20.13
CA THR A 167 6.11 7.77 -19.10
C THR A 167 5.49 8.04 -17.72
N THR A 168 6.08 7.50 -16.68
CA THR A 168 5.58 7.62 -15.31
C THR A 168 5.44 9.09 -14.87
N TYR A 169 6.45 9.92 -15.15
CA TYR A 169 6.42 11.34 -14.80
C TYR A 169 5.35 12.13 -15.59
N GLU A 170 5.05 11.76 -16.83
CA GLU A 170 3.96 12.38 -17.61
C GLU A 170 2.59 12.09 -17.01
N GLN A 171 2.36 10.85 -16.54
CA GLN A 171 1.12 10.50 -15.84
C GLN A 171 0.96 11.30 -14.56
N VAL A 172 2.03 11.42 -13.75
CA VAL A 172 2.02 12.24 -12.53
C VAL A 172 1.75 13.70 -12.86
N ASN A 173 2.42 14.26 -13.86
CA ASN A 173 2.25 15.67 -14.26
C ASN A 173 0.86 15.97 -14.78
N LYS A 174 0.25 15.05 -15.54
CA LYS A 174 -1.15 15.15 -15.98
C LYS A 174 -2.10 15.28 -14.79
N LEU A 175 -1.87 14.48 -13.76
CA LEU A 175 -2.68 14.52 -12.53
C LEU A 175 -2.44 15.82 -11.76
N LEU A 176 -1.17 16.20 -11.54
CA LEU A 176 -0.80 17.44 -10.84
C LEU A 176 -1.38 18.68 -11.53
N GLU A 177 -1.38 18.72 -12.86
CA GLU A 177 -2.00 19.80 -13.62
C GLU A 177 -3.51 19.87 -13.39
N ALA A 178 -4.19 18.74 -13.45
CA ALA A 178 -5.63 18.67 -13.28
C ALA A 178 -6.10 19.14 -11.89
N ILE A 179 -5.35 18.85 -10.83
CA ILE A 179 -5.63 19.31 -9.47
C ILE A 179 -5.16 20.74 -9.18
N GLY A 180 -4.55 21.43 -10.15
CA GLY A 180 -4.08 22.81 -10.02
C GLY A 180 -2.74 22.96 -9.29
N ALA A 181 -1.98 21.90 -9.09
CA ALA A 181 -0.64 22.00 -8.52
C ALA A 181 0.33 22.70 -9.49
N THR A 182 1.19 23.56 -8.95
CA THR A 182 2.23 24.24 -9.75
C THR A 182 3.51 23.44 -9.89
N MET A 183 3.73 22.48 -8.99
CA MET A 183 4.87 21.58 -9.01
C MET A 183 4.75 20.58 -10.16
N ARG A 184 5.88 20.20 -10.72
CA ARG A 184 6.00 19.12 -11.72
C ARG A 184 7.15 18.20 -11.35
N VAL A 185 7.03 16.96 -11.75
CA VAL A 185 8.06 15.93 -11.62
C VAL A 185 8.84 15.85 -12.93
N ASN A 186 10.15 15.77 -12.84
CA ASN A 186 11.05 15.54 -13.98
C ASN A 186 11.45 14.06 -14.03
N ASP A 187 12.01 13.69 -15.20
CA ASP A 187 12.65 12.41 -15.45
C ASP A 187 14.15 12.45 -15.08
N ASP A 188 14.48 13.15 -14.00
CA ASP A 188 15.86 13.36 -13.56
C ASP A 188 16.19 12.46 -12.37
N GLU A 189 17.40 11.91 -12.38
CA GLU A 189 17.96 11.20 -11.25
C GLU A 189 19.02 12.09 -10.56
N LEU A 190 18.90 12.23 -9.23
CA LEU A 190 19.96 12.83 -8.41
C LEU A 190 20.91 11.72 -7.98
N ILE A 191 22.13 11.75 -8.51
CA ILE A 191 23.18 10.81 -8.15
C ILE A 191 24.19 11.53 -7.23
N ASP A 192 24.27 11.11 -5.99
CA ASP A 192 25.37 11.44 -5.10
C ASP A 192 26.48 10.38 -5.28
N GLN A 193 27.59 10.76 -5.88
CA GLN A 193 28.71 9.86 -6.14
C GLN A 193 29.70 9.78 -4.97
N ASP A 194 29.64 10.73 -4.03
CA ASP A 194 30.62 10.87 -2.95
C ASP A 194 30.11 10.35 -1.62
N ASP A 195 28.80 10.40 -1.35
CA ASP A 195 28.20 9.95 -0.08
C ASP A 195 26.76 9.43 -0.30
N ASN A 196 26.65 8.26 -0.88
CA ASN A 196 25.38 7.65 -1.23
C ASN A 196 24.71 6.84 -0.10
N GLY A 197 25.15 7.06 1.14
CA GLY A 197 24.49 6.52 2.33
C GLY A 197 24.74 5.04 2.58
N GLY A 198 25.68 4.40 1.89
CA GLY A 198 26.17 3.03 2.14
C GLY A 198 25.30 1.93 1.60
#